data_0b28b3d7922941e7b014ec9a9c264fd1
#
_entry.id   0b28b3d7922941e7b014ec9a9c264fd1
#
_cell.length_a   1.000
_cell.length_b   1.000
_cell.length_c   1.000
_cell.angle_alpha   90.00
_cell.angle_beta   90.00
_cell.angle_gamma   90.00
#
_symmetry.space_group_name_H-M   'P 1'
#
loop_
_entity.id
_entity.type
_entity.pdbx_description
1 polymer ?
#
loop_
_entity_poly.entity_id
_entity_poly.type
_entity_poly.pdbx_seq_one_letter_code
_entity_poly.pdbx_strand_id
1 'polypeptide(L)'
;KGFERFAILIFHPIPKERGKSALIFENILNCLINNQINAFVSYPNIDPGNTEIINVINKYKNSKFFLFYKNQPRKIFLSIYKNSCFIIGNSSSGILESATIPVPAINVGYRQTGRKSNKNVIFCDDSTVGINKAIKYSLSTTFQSKLKNIKNLYGDGNSAEKALQLIKKINFKSLLYKDEDILKI
;
A
#
# COMPACT_ATOMS: atom_id res chain seq x y z
N LYS A 1 8.20 -9.35 23.18
CA LYS A 1 8.39 -7.88 23.10
C LYS A 1 7.48 -7.36 22.01
N GLY A 2 6.51 -6.53 22.35
CA GLY A 2 5.67 -5.84 21.37
C GLY A 2 6.39 -4.61 20.82
N PHE A 3 6.08 -4.21 19.57
CA PHE A 3 6.53 -2.94 19.03
C PHE A 3 5.60 -1.83 19.57
N GLU A 4 6.16 -0.85 20.27
CA GLU A 4 5.40 0.34 20.71
C GLU A 4 5.07 1.26 19.54
N ARG A 5 5.96 1.36 18.57
CA ARG A 5 5.82 2.18 17.36
C ARG A 5 6.29 1.41 16.15
N PHE A 6 5.42 1.22 15.18
CA PHE A 6 5.74 0.41 14.00
C PHE A 6 5.02 0.87 12.73
N ALA A 7 5.61 0.52 11.61
CA ALA A 7 5.02 0.63 10.28
C ALA A 7 4.60 -0.74 9.75
N ILE A 8 3.77 -0.75 8.69
CA ILE A 8 3.56 -1.92 7.83
C ILE A 8 4.33 -1.68 6.54
N LEU A 9 5.16 -2.63 6.14
CA LEU A 9 5.82 -2.62 4.84
C LEU A 9 5.25 -3.71 3.95
N ILE A 10 4.66 -3.29 2.82
CA ILE A 10 4.17 -4.20 1.77
C ILE A 10 4.72 -3.71 0.43
N PHE A 11 5.68 -4.46 -0.10
CA PHE A 11 6.33 -4.13 -1.36
C PHE A 11 6.34 -5.34 -2.29
N HIS A 12 6.00 -5.14 -3.54
CA HIS A 12 5.94 -6.16 -4.56
C HIS A 12 6.93 -5.85 -5.68
N PRO A 13 7.53 -6.86 -6.31
CA PRO A 13 8.41 -6.64 -7.45
C PRO A 13 7.67 -5.99 -8.60
N ILE A 14 8.39 -5.24 -9.41
CA ILE A 14 7.90 -4.64 -10.64
C ILE A 14 8.62 -5.35 -11.79
N PRO A 15 7.94 -6.20 -12.59
CA PRO A 15 8.60 -7.04 -13.59
C PRO A 15 9.45 -6.27 -14.61
N LYS A 16 9.06 -5.02 -14.93
CA LYS A 16 9.82 -4.14 -15.83
C LYS A 16 11.11 -3.59 -15.21
N GLU A 17 11.26 -3.67 -13.90
CA GLU A 17 12.41 -3.17 -13.12
C GLU A 17 13.21 -4.32 -12.50
N ARG A 18 13.55 -5.34 -13.30
CA ARG A 18 14.42 -6.44 -12.85
C ARG A 18 15.70 -5.89 -12.22
N GLY A 19 16.01 -6.35 -11.01
CA GLY A 19 17.18 -5.94 -10.22
C GLY A 19 16.98 -4.69 -9.36
N LYS A 20 16.10 -3.76 -9.72
CA LYS A 20 15.83 -2.56 -8.92
C LYS A 20 14.91 -2.82 -7.74
N SER A 21 13.93 -3.70 -7.88
CA SER A 21 12.92 -3.95 -6.84
C SER A 21 13.54 -4.36 -5.50
N ALA A 22 14.58 -5.19 -5.52
CA ALA A 22 15.31 -5.60 -4.32
C ALA A 22 16.06 -4.43 -3.68
N LEU A 23 16.72 -3.59 -4.48
CA LEU A 23 17.41 -2.39 -3.99
C LEU A 23 16.44 -1.39 -3.36
N ILE A 24 15.31 -1.14 -4.01
CA ILE A 24 14.27 -0.24 -3.47
C ILE A 24 13.74 -0.78 -2.14
N PHE A 25 13.46 -2.09 -2.08
CA PHE A 25 13.01 -2.72 -0.85
C PHE A 25 14.04 -2.61 0.28
N GLU A 26 15.33 -2.83 -0.02
CA GLU A 26 16.43 -2.68 0.94
C GLU A 26 16.58 -1.21 1.38
N ASN A 27 16.43 -0.25 0.48
CA ASN A 27 16.40 1.18 0.80
C ASN A 27 15.29 1.53 1.81
N ILE A 28 14.09 0.96 1.64
CA ILE A 28 12.99 1.17 2.58
C ILE A 28 13.35 0.62 3.96
N LEU A 29 13.90 -0.61 4.04
CA LEU A 29 14.33 -1.19 5.31
C LEU A 29 15.38 -0.34 6.02
N ASN A 30 16.40 0.13 5.29
CA ASN A 30 17.44 1.00 5.83
C ASN A 30 16.87 2.34 6.31
N CYS A 31 15.94 2.94 5.57
CA CYS A 31 15.29 4.18 5.99
C CYS A 31 14.46 3.97 7.27
N LEU A 32 13.78 2.83 7.43
CA LEU A 32 13.06 2.51 8.66
C LEU A 32 14.00 2.36 9.86
N ILE A 33 15.14 1.66 9.70
CA ILE A 33 16.17 1.54 10.73
C ILE A 33 16.71 2.91 11.13
N ASN A 34 17.09 3.72 10.15
CA ASN A 34 17.67 5.06 10.38
C ASN A 34 16.71 6.03 11.11
N ASN A 35 15.40 5.82 10.94
CA ASN A 35 14.36 6.57 11.66
C ASN A 35 13.91 5.87 12.95
N GLN A 36 14.53 4.76 13.35
CA GLN A 36 14.21 3.96 14.55
C GLN A 36 12.74 3.49 14.56
N ILE A 37 12.23 3.09 13.41
CA ILE A 37 10.86 2.60 13.24
C ILE A 37 10.89 1.09 13.02
N ASN A 38 10.22 0.37 13.89
CA ASN A 38 9.98 -1.06 13.72
C ASN A 38 9.00 -1.29 12.56
N ALA A 39 9.00 -2.49 11.97
CA ALA A 39 8.00 -2.80 10.96
C ALA A 39 7.56 -4.25 10.95
N PHE A 40 6.26 -4.44 10.67
CA PHE A 40 5.72 -5.68 10.16
C PHE A 40 5.91 -5.69 8.65
N VAL A 41 6.73 -6.62 8.16
CA VAL A 41 7.18 -6.69 6.77
C VAL A 41 6.55 -7.89 6.09
N SER A 42 5.71 -7.63 5.09
CA SER A 42 5.12 -8.71 4.28
C SER A 42 6.14 -9.30 3.32
N TYR A 43 6.11 -10.63 3.17
CA TYR A 43 6.75 -11.25 2.00
C TYR A 43 6.11 -10.72 0.71
N PRO A 44 6.87 -10.63 -0.39
CA PRO A 44 6.33 -10.20 -1.68
C PRO A 44 5.32 -11.22 -2.22
N ASN A 45 4.53 -10.81 -3.21
CA ASN A 45 3.74 -11.73 -4.01
C ASN A 45 4.64 -12.60 -4.92
N ILE A 46 4.03 -13.47 -5.73
CA ILE A 46 4.72 -14.43 -6.62
C ILE A 46 5.18 -13.82 -7.95
N ASP A 47 5.05 -12.51 -8.15
CA ASP A 47 5.48 -11.86 -9.39
C ASP A 47 6.99 -12.05 -9.64
N PRO A 48 7.43 -12.03 -10.91
CA PRO A 48 8.86 -12.10 -11.25
C PRO A 48 9.68 -11.02 -10.54
N GLY A 49 10.80 -11.42 -9.91
CA GLY A 49 11.62 -10.55 -9.08
C GLY A 49 11.38 -10.73 -7.56
N ASN A 50 10.50 -11.66 -7.17
CA ASN A 50 10.24 -11.92 -5.77
C ASN A 50 11.42 -12.57 -5.05
N THR A 51 12.18 -13.41 -5.74
CA THR A 51 13.35 -14.13 -5.18
C THR A 51 14.40 -13.14 -4.68
N GLU A 52 14.65 -12.07 -5.43
CA GLU A 52 15.62 -11.04 -5.06
C GLU A 52 15.17 -10.30 -3.78
N ILE A 53 13.88 -10.00 -3.64
CA ILE A 53 13.31 -9.41 -2.42
C ILE A 53 13.42 -10.39 -1.25
N ILE A 54 13.15 -11.67 -1.47
CA ILE A 54 13.30 -12.72 -0.44
C ILE A 54 14.75 -12.82 0.03
N ASN A 55 15.72 -12.70 -0.88
CA ASN A 55 17.14 -12.66 -0.52
C ASN A 55 17.47 -11.46 0.39
N VAL A 56 16.88 -10.29 0.15
CA VAL A 56 17.01 -9.15 1.06
C VAL A 56 16.35 -9.46 2.41
N ILE A 57 15.14 -10.03 2.43
CA ILE A 57 14.47 -10.45 3.68
C ILE A 57 15.40 -11.36 4.52
N ASN A 58 16.05 -12.33 3.87
CA ASN A 58 16.98 -13.25 4.54
C ASN A 58 18.17 -12.53 5.18
N LYS A 59 18.70 -11.45 4.57
CA LYS A 59 19.77 -10.62 5.18
C LYS A 59 19.30 -9.95 6.47
N TYR A 60 18.03 -9.53 6.53
CA TYR A 60 17.47 -8.80 7.67
C TYR A 60 16.69 -9.68 8.65
N LYS A 61 16.66 -11.00 8.43
CA LYS A 61 15.84 -11.96 9.20
C LYS A 61 16.02 -11.86 10.71
N ASN A 62 17.25 -11.57 11.16
CA ASN A 62 17.60 -11.47 12.57
C ASN A 62 17.59 -10.00 13.10
N SER A 63 17.13 -9.06 12.31
CA SER A 63 17.04 -7.66 12.73
C SER A 63 15.98 -7.50 13.82
N LYS A 64 16.31 -6.80 14.89
CA LYS A 64 15.37 -6.45 15.97
C LYS A 64 14.26 -5.47 15.53
N PHE A 65 14.43 -4.83 14.37
CA PHE A 65 13.49 -3.86 13.84
C PHE A 65 12.33 -4.48 13.08
N PHE A 66 12.47 -5.72 12.58
CA PHE A 66 11.51 -6.29 11.64
C PHE A 66 10.91 -7.60 12.12
N LEU A 67 9.60 -7.72 11.91
CA LEU A 67 8.88 -8.97 11.98
C LEU A 67 8.35 -9.30 10.59
N PHE A 68 8.90 -10.35 9.99
CA PHE A 68 8.52 -10.81 8.67
C PHE A 68 7.35 -11.78 8.73
N TYR A 69 6.35 -11.60 7.84
CA TYR A 69 5.19 -12.48 7.76
C TYR A 69 4.79 -12.75 6.31
N LYS A 70 4.20 -13.92 6.05
CA LYS A 70 3.66 -14.28 4.73
C LYS A 70 2.22 -13.84 4.59
N ASN A 71 1.31 -14.56 5.21
CA ASN A 71 -0.11 -14.25 5.19
C ASN A 71 -0.63 -14.13 6.62
N GLN A 72 -1.59 -13.24 6.81
CA GLN A 72 -2.27 -13.08 8.09
C GLN A 72 -3.78 -13.18 7.88
N PRO A 73 -4.52 -13.78 8.81
CA PRO A 73 -5.96 -13.68 8.83
C PRO A 73 -6.41 -12.21 8.76
N ARG A 74 -7.44 -11.92 7.98
CA ARG A 74 -7.91 -10.54 7.73
C ARG A 74 -8.09 -9.72 9.02
N LYS A 75 -8.68 -10.31 10.06
CA LYS A 75 -8.88 -9.63 11.36
C LYS A 75 -7.57 -9.20 12.00
N ILE A 76 -6.56 -10.09 11.99
CA ILE A 76 -5.22 -9.80 12.55
C ILE A 76 -4.54 -8.71 11.73
N PHE A 77 -4.54 -8.82 10.40
CA PHE A 77 -3.97 -7.81 9.52
C PHE A 77 -4.58 -6.42 9.75
N LEU A 78 -5.91 -6.32 9.83
CA LEU A 78 -6.59 -5.06 10.08
C LEU A 78 -6.26 -4.49 11.47
N SER A 79 -6.09 -5.34 12.49
CA SER A 79 -5.66 -4.91 13.81
C SER A 79 -4.24 -4.32 13.77
N ILE A 80 -3.30 -5.01 13.11
CA ILE A 80 -1.94 -4.50 12.91
C ILE A 80 -1.98 -3.18 12.14
N TYR A 81 -2.79 -3.10 11.08
CA TYR A 81 -2.91 -1.91 10.25
C TYR A 81 -3.40 -0.71 11.05
N LYS A 82 -4.49 -0.88 11.80
CA LYS A 82 -5.10 0.18 12.61
C LYS A 82 -4.15 0.75 13.67
N ASN A 83 -3.22 -0.05 14.17
CA ASN A 83 -2.26 0.36 15.20
C ASN A 83 -0.90 0.79 14.63
N SER A 84 -0.72 0.75 13.31
CA SER A 84 0.52 1.20 12.68
C SER A 84 0.61 2.72 12.59
N CYS A 85 1.84 3.26 12.63
CA CYS A 85 2.07 4.68 12.41
C CYS A 85 1.82 5.09 10.95
N PHE A 86 2.13 4.19 10.03
CA PHE A 86 1.88 4.33 8.59
C PHE A 86 2.07 2.98 7.88
N ILE A 87 1.53 2.88 6.67
CA ILE A 87 1.90 1.83 5.71
C ILE A 87 2.88 2.41 4.69
N ILE A 88 3.91 1.64 4.33
CA ILE A 88 4.92 2.03 3.33
C ILE A 88 5.12 0.91 2.31
N GLY A 89 5.42 1.26 1.07
CA GLY A 89 5.72 0.35 -0.03
C GLY A 89 5.00 0.70 -1.31
N ASN A 90 4.70 -0.29 -2.14
CA ASN A 90 4.03 -0.08 -3.42
C ASN A 90 2.73 -0.89 -3.57
N SER A 91 2.18 -1.38 -2.48
CA SER A 91 0.93 -2.14 -2.48
C SER A 91 -0.28 -1.24 -2.73
N SER A 92 -1.27 -1.77 -3.46
CA SER A 92 -2.58 -1.12 -3.60
C SER A 92 -3.35 -0.97 -2.28
N SER A 93 -3.01 -1.74 -1.26
CA SER A 93 -3.58 -1.59 0.09
C SER A 93 -3.38 -0.17 0.63
N GLY A 94 -2.20 0.45 0.38
CA GLY A 94 -1.93 1.83 0.74
C GLY A 94 -2.82 2.86 0.02
N ILE A 95 -3.40 2.51 -1.12
CA ILE A 95 -4.30 3.39 -1.88
C ILE A 95 -5.77 3.11 -1.54
N LEU A 96 -6.15 1.83 -1.49
CA LEU A 96 -7.55 1.41 -1.42
C LEU A 96 -8.10 1.35 0.01
N GLU A 97 -7.27 0.95 0.98
CA GLU A 97 -7.71 0.63 2.34
C GLU A 97 -7.31 1.69 3.37
N SER A 98 -6.18 2.38 3.15
CA SER A 98 -5.58 3.27 4.14
C SER A 98 -6.46 4.46 4.55
N ALA A 99 -7.39 4.89 3.69
CA ALA A 99 -8.32 5.97 4.03
C ALA A 99 -9.48 5.48 4.91
N THR A 100 -9.86 4.19 4.81
CA THR A 100 -10.87 3.59 5.70
C THR A 100 -10.30 3.36 7.11
N ILE A 101 -9.00 3.06 7.20
CA ILE A 101 -8.26 2.84 8.44
C ILE A 101 -7.44 4.11 8.77
N PRO A 102 -7.90 5.28 8.74
CA PRO A 102 -7.26 6.60 8.63
C PRO A 102 -5.76 6.64 9.03
N VAL A 103 -4.93 5.93 8.28
CA VAL A 103 -3.48 5.78 8.49
C VAL A 103 -2.73 6.40 7.32
N PRO A 104 -1.60 7.10 7.52
CA PRO A 104 -0.76 7.57 6.44
C PRO A 104 -0.31 6.42 5.54
N ALA A 105 -0.28 6.64 4.23
CA ALA A 105 0.26 5.69 3.28
C ALA A 105 1.40 6.33 2.48
N ILE A 106 2.59 5.74 2.53
CA ILE A 106 3.75 6.17 1.75
C ILE A 106 3.89 5.22 0.57
N ASN A 107 3.56 5.72 -0.61
CA ASN A 107 3.74 4.98 -1.85
C ASN A 107 5.11 5.26 -2.44
N VAL A 108 5.97 4.24 -2.49
CA VAL A 108 7.34 4.32 -3.00
C VAL A 108 7.38 3.87 -4.45
N GLY A 109 7.93 4.72 -5.31
CA GLY A 109 8.06 4.45 -6.74
C GLY A 109 6.73 4.60 -7.50
N TYR A 110 6.72 4.17 -8.75
CA TYR A 110 5.67 4.53 -9.71
C TYR A 110 4.53 3.49 -9.85
N ARG A 111 4.61 2.31 -9.21
CA ARG A 111 3.63 1.21 -9.42
C ARG A 111 2.17 1.62 -9.26
N GLN A 112 1.88 2.59 -8.41
CA GLN A 112 0.54 3.11 -8.15
C GLN A 112 0.28 4.48 -8.78
N THR A 113 1.22 5.03 -9.54
CA THR A 113 1.08 6.34 -10.20
C THR A 113 -0.13 6.35 -11.13
N GLY A 114 -0.87 7.46 -11.14
CA GLY A 114 -2.09 7.61 -11.93
C GLY A 114 -3.37 7.09 -11.26
N ARG A 115 -3.28 6.34 -10.17
CA ARG A 115 -4.48 5.97 -9.40
C ARG A 115 -5.00 7.17 -8.59
N LYS A 116 -6.32 7.33 -8.55
CA LYS A 116 -6.95 8.25 -7.61
C LYS A 116 -6.58 7.85 -6.20
N SER A 117 -6.21 8.82 -5.37
CA SER A 117 -5.82 8.58 -3.99
C SER A 117 -6.40 9.62 -3.05
N ASN A 118 -6.54 9.24 -1.80
CA ASN A 118 -6.97 10.15 -0.75
C ASN A 118 -5.81 11.02 -0.25
N LYS A 119 -6.14 12.04 0.55
CA LYS A 119 -5.15 13.00 1.12
C LYS A 119 -4.17 12.37 2.11
N ASN A 120 -4.40 11.13 2.55
CA ASN A 120 -3.51 10.36 3.42
C ASN A 120 -2.39 9.64 2.66
N VAL A 121 -2.34 9.71 1.33
CA VAL A 121 -1.32 9.07 0.51
C VAL A 121 -0.22 10.06 0.15
N ILE A 122 1.02 9.68 0.43
CA ILE A 122 2.24 10.41 0.07
C ILE A 122 2.93 9.60 -1.02
N PHE A 123 3.12 10.18 -2.20
CA PHE A 123 3.94 9.59 -3.25
C PHE A 123 5.37 10.10 -3.11
N CYS A 124 6.34 9.20 -3.14
CA CYS A 124 7.75 9.55 -3.18
C CYS A 124 8.49 8.70 -4.22
N ASP A 125 9.63 9.21 -4.67
CA ASP A 125 10.56 8.43 -5.47
C ASP A 125 11.18 7.28 -4.63
N ASP A 126 11.96 6.43 -5.28
CA ASP A 126 12.60 5.25 -4.70
C ASP A 126 14.00 5.55 -4.07
N SER A 127 14.41 6.81 -4.04
CA SER A 127 15.64 7.23 -3.38
C SER A 127 15.51 7.21 -1.86
N THR A 128 16.62 6.95 -1.18
CA THR A 128 16.66 7.02 0.30
C THR A 128 16.31 8.42 0.81
N VAL A 129 16.61 9.46 0.05
CA VAL A 129 16.27 10.86 0.38
C VAL A 129 14.78 11.07 0.33
N GLY A 130 14.12 10.66 -0.76
CA GLY A 130 12.67 10.76 -0.94
C GLY A 130 11.90 9.96 0.11
N ILE A 131 12.33 8.71 0.36
CA ILE A 131 11.73 7.83 1.36
C ILE A 131 11.84 8.44 2.77
N ASN A 132 13.03 8.93 3.18
CA ASN A 132 13.21 9.55 4.48
C ASN A 132 12.38 10.82 4.66
N LYS A 133 12.27 11.66 3.62
CA LYS A 133 11.42 12.85 3.62
C LYS A 133 9.94 12.47 3.80
N ALA A 134 9.47 11.43 3.09
CA ALA A 134 8.11 10.94 3.19
C ALA A 134 7.80 10.37 4.58
N ILE A 135 8.72 9.58 5.17
CA ILE A 135 8.59 9.07 6.54
C ILE A 135 8.43 10.22 7.54
N LYS A 136 9.34 11.19 7.53
CA LYS A 136 9.28 12.35 8.45
C LYS A 136 7.97 13.14 8.25
N TYR A 137 7.56 13.37 7.01
CA TYR A 137 6.33 14.10 6.70
C TYR A 137 5.09 13.34 7.18
N SER A 138 5.01 12.03 6.96
CA SER A 138 3.87 11.21 7.40
C SER A 138 3.64 11.26 8.92
N LEU A 139 4.69 11.48 9.69
CA LEU A 139 4.68 11.54 11.15
C LEU A 139 4.49 12.96 11.70
N SER A 140 4.50 13.98 10.85
CA SER A 140 4.33 15.37 11.27
C SER A 140 2.89 15.66 11.73
N THR A 141 2.74 16.56 12.69
CA THR A 141 1.43 17.01 13.18
C THR A 141 0.58 17.59 12.04
N THR A 142 1.22 18.31 11.12
CA THR A 142 0.57 18.87 9.92
C THR A 142 -0.02 17.79 9.03
N PHE A 143 0.66 16.65 8.85
CA PHE A 143 0.12 15.57 8.04
C PHE A 143 -0.95 14.79 8.80
N GLN A 144 -0.73 14.50 10.07
CA GLN A 144 -1.68 13.76 10.91
C GLN A 144 -3.03 14.48 11.03
N SER A 145 -3.03 15.81 11.04
CA SER A 145 -4.28 16.59 11.06
C SER A 145 -5.15 16.38 9.81
N LYS A 146 -4.55 16.05 8.66
CA LYS A 146 -5.27 15.78 7.41
C LYS A 146 -6.04 14.46 7.42
N LEU A 147 -5.72 13.55 8.36
CA LEU A 147 -6.38 12.24 8.47
C LEU A 147 -7.76 12.35 9.13
N LYS A 148 -8.01 13.43 9.85
CA LYS A 148 -9.30 13.66 10.50
C LYS A 148 -10.41 13.77 9.44
N ASN A 149 -11.49 13.02 9.63
CA ASN A 149 -12.67 13.03 8.76
C ASN A 149 -12.43 12.63 7.29
N ILE A 150 -11.36 11.87 7.03
CA ILE A 150 -11.09 11.39 5.68
C ILE A 150 -12.16 10.36 5.26
N LYS A 151 -12.74 10.53 4.08
CA LYS A 151 -13.66 9.56 3.48
C LYS A 151 -12.95 8.80 2.38
N ASN A 152 -13.10 7.48 2.34
CA ASN A 152 -12.48 6.68 1.30
C ASN A 152 -13.14 6.94 -0.05
N LEU A 153 -12.35 7.35 -1.05
CA LEU A 153 -12.80 7.59 -2.43
C LEU A 153 -13.31 6.30 -3.11
N TYR A 154 -12.87 5.14 -2.64
CA TYR A 154 -13.24 3.84 -3.20
C TYR A 154 -14.52 3.26 -2.58
N GLY A 155 -15.19 4.00 -1.70
CA GLY A 155 -16.51 3.65 -1.20
C GLY A 155 -16.58 3.48 0.31
N ASP A 156 -17.77 3.09 0.73
CA ASP A 156 -18.21 3.00 2.12
C ASP A 156 -18.38 1.55 2.62
N GLY A 157 -17.98 0.56 1.82
CA GLY A 157 -18.13 -0.86 2.12
C GLY A 157 -19.44 -1.50 1.59
N ASN A 158 -20.37 -0.71 1.06
CA ASN A 158 -21.67 -1.20 0.59
C ASN A 158 -21.69 -1.52 -0.92
N SER A 159 -20.55 -1.90 -1.50
CA SER A 159 -20.42 -2.14 -2.95
C SER A 159 -21.32 -3.30 -3.45
N ALA A 160 -21.43 -4.37 -2.66
CA ALA A 160 -22.26 -5.53 -3.02
C ALA A 160 -23.74 -5.15 -3.10
N GLU A 161 -24.25 -4.41 -2.12
CA GLU A 161 -25.62 -3.92 -2.10
C GLU A 161 -25.90 -3.00 -3.28
N LYS A 162 -25.00 -2.04 -3.54
CA LYS A 162 -25.11 -1.12 -4.68
C LYS A 162 -25.10 -1.87 -6.01
N ALA A 163 -24.23 -2.88 -6.16
CA ALA A 163 -24.18 -3.72 -7.35
C ALA A 163 -25.49 -4.49 -7.53
N LEU A 164 -26.02 -5.12 -6.48
CA LEU A 164 -27.28 -5.84 -6.52
C LEU A 164 -28.45 -4.93 -6.93
N GLN A 165 -28.51 -3.72 -6.39
CA GLN A 165 -29.51 -2.71 -6.74
C GLN A 165 -29.45 -2.32 -8.22
N LEU A 166 -28.24 -2.15 -8.76
CA LEU A 166 -28.03 -1.86 -10.18
C LEU A 166 -28.45 -3.05 -11.05
N ILE A 167 -28.03 -4.28 -10.72
CA ILE A 167 -28.36 -5.49 -11.46
C ILE A 167 -29.90 -5.67 -11.57
N LYS A 168 -30.63 -5.41 -10.47
CA LYS A 168 -32.08 -5.49 -10.47
C LYS A 168 -32.77 -4.47 -11.39
N LYS A 169 -32.11 -3.34 -11.68
CA LYS A 169 -32.66 -2.23 -12.50
C LYS A 169 -32.28 -2.30 -13.96
N ILE A 170 -31.18 -2.98 -14.28
CA ILE A 170 -30.63 -3.04 -15.65
C ILE A 170 -31.48 -3.97 -16.51
N ASN A 171 -31.89 -3.49 -17.68
CA ASN A 171 -32.43 -4.35 -18.73
C ASN A 171 -31.28 -4.98 -19.51
N PHE A 172 -30.84 -6.18 -19.10
CA PHE A 172 -29.74 -6.87 -19.75
C PHE A 172 -29.95 -7.17 -21.23
N LYS A 173 -31.22 -7.30 -21.68
CA LYS A 173 -31.54 -7.54 -23.10
C LYS A 173 -31.10 -6.36 -23.96
N SER A 174 -31.24 -5.12 -23.47
CA SER A 174 -30.81 -3.93 -24.20
C SER A 174 -29.28 -3.78 -24.29
N LEU A 175 -28.52 -4.50 -23.43
CA LEU A 175 -27.06 -4.48 -23.44
C LEU A 175 -26.42 -5.55 -24.33
N LEU A 176 -27.23 -6.44 -24.94
CA LEU A 176 -26.73 -7.48 -25.84
C LEU A 176 -26.22 -6.90 -27.17
N TYR A 177 -26.75 -5.74 -27.56
CA TYR A 177 -26.33 -5.03 -28.76
C TYR A 177 -25.44 -3.89 -28.34
N LYS A 178 -24.13 -4.04 -28.56
CA LYS A 178 -23.19 -2.95 -28.42
C LYS A 178 -23.20 -2.14 -29.72
N ASP A 179 -23.80 -0.97 -29.69
CA ASP A 179 -23.60 0.07 -30.70
C ASP A 179 -22.22 0.73 -30.49
N GLU A 180 -21.16 -0.06 -30.52
CA GLU A 180 -19.81 0.48 -30.59
C GLU A 180 -19.51 0.85 -32.04
N ASP A 181 -19.82 2.06 -32.41
CA ASP A 181 -19.26 2.68 -33.61
C ASP A 181 -17.79 3.06 -33.31
N ILE A 182 -16.88 2.11 -33.60
CA ILE A 182 -15.43 2.25 -33.41
C ILE A 182 -14.86 3.45 -34.22
N LEU A 183 -15.64 4.03 -35.13
CA LEU A 183 -15.23 5.14 -35.99
C LEU A 183 -15.72 6.52 -35.51
N LYS A 184 -16.41 6.58 -34.38
CA LYS A 184 -16.82 7.85 -33.73
C LYS A 184 -15.92 8.18 -32.54
N ILE A 185 -14.61 8.18 -32.76
CA ILE A 185 -13.63 8.80 -31.86
C ILE A 185 -13.23 10.14 -32.46
#